data_6aaed889d7640a3cf25e7a9e971ae79e
#
_entry.id   6aaed889d7640a3cf25e7a9e971ae79e
#
_cell.length_a   1.000
_cell.length_b   1.000
_cell.length_c   1.000
_cell.angle_alpha   90.00
_cell.angle_beta   90.00
_cell.angle_gamma   90.00
#
_symmetry.space_group_name_H-M   'P 1'
#
loop_
_entity.id
_entity.type
_entity.pdbx_description
1 polymer ?
#
loop_
_entity_poly.entity_id
_entity_poly.type
_entity_poly.pdbx_seq_one_letter_code
_entity_poly.pdbx_strand_id
1 'polypeptide(L)'
;NSPLKAALLAEKLGADIDIGFDDSTLQPVLELVLRGADEDSVRRFAPAVRKAVDGILTEGIPQELLLASLNSAEFASLERPGSLPDGVLDAINAATGWLHTGDPTLLLHTNRLFASLREKMADGWFDELLRELFAPAPVQVVQVPTLPKKDEAAEPVRTDGKLVLEHPLTAADLGEGSKSAPGGQELLAGAQLLHHPSAGSLYLNFYYDLGSVKPEDMPYLDLLTDVLDELDSPKHTARQLNTLRSTWLGDSRTQLDIWTGRQEGAPCHAKLTLCLSLL
;
A
#
# COMPACT_ATOMS: atom_id res chain seq x y z
N ASN A 1 6.23 0.01 -9.04
CA ASN A 1 6.49 0.24 -10.48
C ASN A 1 7.15 1.60 -10.79
N SER A 2 7.79 2.25 -9.83
CA SER A 2 8.45 3.53 -10.07
C SER A 2 9.55 3.42 -11.13
N PRO A 3 9.53 4.23 -12.21
CA PRO A 3 10.62 4.27 -13.19
C PRO A 3 11.97 4.61 -12.56
N LEU A 4 11.97 5.52 -11.56
CA LEU A 4 13.16 5.89 -10.83
C LEU A 4 13.76 4.71 -10.06
N LYS A 5 12.93 3.97 -9.30
CA LYS A 5 13.41 2.77 -8.58
C LYS A 5 13.96 1.73 -9.58
N ALA A 6 13.28 1.49 -10.68
CA ALA A 6 13.73 0.52 -11.69
C ALA A 6 15.08 0.91 -12.32
N ALA A 7 15.26 2.18 -12.67
CA ALA A 7 16.51 2.69 -13.22
C ALA A 7 17.67 2.58 -12.22
N LEU A 8 17.42 2.87 -10.95
CA LEU A 8 18.43 2.80 -9.90
C LEU A 8 18.79 1.35 -9.54
N LEU A 9 17.84 0.43 -9.49
CA LEU A 9 18.11 -1.01 -9.28
C LEU A 9 18.96 -1.60 -10.40
N ALA A 10 18.78 -1.13 -11.65
CA ALA A 10 19.58 -1.58 -12.79
C ALA A 10 21.09 -1.20 -12.64
N GLU A 11 21.42 -0.15 -11.90
CA GLU A 11 22.81 0.26 -11.61
C GLU A 11 23.52 -0.67 -10.59
N LYS A 12 22.77 -1.55 -9.90
CA LYS A 12 23.28 -2.57 -8.94
C LYS A 12 24.20 -1.99 -7.86
N LEU A 13 23.83 -0.85 -7.29
CA LEU A 13 24.61 -0.16 -6.28
C LEU A 13 24.43 -0.72 -4.86
N GLY A 14 23.41 -1.50 -4.62
CA GLY A 14 23.08 -2.08 -3.32
C GLY A 14 22.09 -3.22 -3.44
N ALA A 15 21.63 -3.69 -2.30
CA ALA A 15 20.68 -4.80 -2.23
C ALA A 15 19.24 -4.36 -2.59
N ASP A 16 18.84 -3.16 -2.16
CA ASP A 16 17.53 -2.57 -2.48
C ASP A 16 17.56 -1.05 -2.39
N ILE A 17 16.52 -0.42 -2.92
CA ILE A 17 16.32 1.03 -2.89
C ILE A 17 14.88 1.31 -2.46
N ASP A 18 14.74 2.06 -1.37
CA ASP A 18 13.44 2.58 -0.95
C ASP A 18 13.30 4.04 -1.39
N ILE A 19 12.08 4.40 -1.79
CA ILE A 19 11.72 5.78 -2.11
C ILE A 19 10.54 6.12 -1.21
N GLY A 20 10.74 7.09 -0.33
CA GLY A 20 9.75 7.59 0.62
C GLY A 20 9.47 9.06 0.41
N PHE A 21 8.30 9.50 0.82
CA PHE A 21 7.90 10.90 0.84
C PHE A 21 7.33 11.22 2.22
N ASP A 22 8.00 12.11 2.95
CA ASP A 22 7.57 12.57 4.26
C ASP A 22 6.94 13.96 4.12
N ASP A 23 5.65 14.05 4.28
CA ASP A 23 4.83 15.25 4.25
C ASP A 23 4.34 15.67 5.65
N SER A 24 4.88 15.06 6.69
CA SER A 24 4.52 15.37 8.09
C SER A 24 5.02 16.74 8.56
N THR A 25 5.91 17.38 7.80
CA THR A 25 6.50 18.68 8.10
C THR A 25 6.05 19.74 7.09
N LEU A 26 6.20 21.03 7.47
CA LEU A 26 5.85 22.15 6.58
C LEU A 26 6.59 22.10 5.23
N GLN A 27 7.81 21.63 5.23
CA GLN A 27 8.60 21.40 4.02
C GLN A 27 8.74 19.89 3.80
N PRO A 28 8.00 19.31 2.85
CA PRO A 28 8.07 17.88 2.58
C PRO A 28 9.46 17.44 2.14
N VAL A 29 9.83 16.21 2.47
CA VAL A 29 11.11 15.62 2.16
C VAL A 29 10.93 14.37 1.31
N LEU A 30 11.63 14.32 0.16
CA LEU A 30 11.75 13.11 -0.64
C LEU A 30 13.00 12.36 -0.19
N GLU A 31 12.82 11.13 0.27
CA GLU A 31 13.91 10.27 0.72
C GLU A 31 14.19 9.16 -0.30
N LEU A 32 15.45 8.94 -0.60
CA LEU A 32 15.93 7.79 -1.36
C LEU A 32 16.94 7.05 -0.49
N VAL A 33 16.62 5.82 -0.12
CA VAL A 33 17.45 5.02 0.78
C VAL A 33 18.06 3.85 0.02
N LEU A 34 19.39 3.86 -0.13
CA LEU A 34 20.14 2.74 -0.69
C LEU A 34 20.55 1.79 0.45
N ARG A 35 20.13 0.53 0.37
CA ARG A 35 20.40 -0.50 1.38
C ARG A 35 21.50 -1.45 0.93
N GLY A 36 22.34 -1.87 1.87
CA GLY A 36 23.37 -2.89 1.62
C GLY A 36 24.43 -2.44 0.61
N ALA A 37 24.85 -1.18 0.67
CA ALA A 37 25.83 -0.57 -0.22
C ALA A 37 27.25 -0.62 0.37
N ASP A 38 28.25 -0.77 -0.49
CA ASP A 38 29.65 -0.55 -0.14
C ASP A 38 30.05 0.94 -0.30
N GLU A 39 31.25 1.28 0.10
CA GLU A 39 31.72 2.67 0.04
C GLU A 39 31.78 3.25 -1.39
N ASP A 40 32.05 2.42 -2.41
CA ASP A 40 32.07 2.87 -3.79
C ASP A 40 30.67 3.17 -4.29
N SER A 41 29.73 2.30 -3.98
CA SER A 41 28.31 2.46 -4.29
C SER A 41 27.71 3.71 -3.63
N VAL A 42 28.08 3.99 -2.38
CA VAL A 42 27.69 5.23 -1.68
C VAL A 42 28.14 6.48 -2.45
N ARG A 43 29.39 6.50 -2.94
CA ARG A 43 29.89 7.64 -3.74
C ARG A 43 29.19 7.79 -5.08
N ARG A 44 28.76 6.67 -5.69
CA ARG A 44 28.11 6.63 -7.01
C ARG A 44 26.60 6.88 -6.94
N PHE A 45 25.99 6.80 -5.76
CA PHE A 45 24.53 6.84 -5.62
C PHE A 45 23.92 8.18 -6.07
N ALA A 46 24.38 9.31 -5.55
CA ALA A 46 23.84 10.62 -5.93
C ALA A 46 24.01 10.93 -7.45
N PRO A 47 25.17 10.64 -8.09
CA PRO A 47 25.30 10.70 -9.54
C PRO A 47 24.32 9.79 -10.29
N ALA A 48 24.10 8.56 -9.80
CA ALA A 48 23.16 7.62 -10.41
C ALA A 48 21.70 8.11 -10.33
N VAL A 49 21.31 8.68 -9.19
CA VAL A 49 20.00 9.32 -9.03
C VAL A 49 19.84 10.45 -10.06
N ARG A 50 20.80 11.33 -10.18
CA ARG A 50 20.77 12.43 -11.16
C ARG A 50 20.61 11.90 -12.58
N LYS A 51 21.42 10.93 -12.98
CA LYS A 51 21.36 10.29 -14.30
C LYS A 51 19.98 9.65 -14.56
N ALA A 52 19.41 8.97 -13.57
CA ALA A 52 18.10 8.34 -13.70
C ALA A 52 16.97 9.36 -13.88
N VAL A 53 17.00 10.46 -13.10
CA VAL A 53 16.04 11.56 -13.23
C VAL A 53 16.17 12.26 -14.58
N ASP A 54 17.39 12.57 -15.02
CA ASP A 54 17.61 13.18 -16.33
C ASP A 54 17.13 12.29 -17.47
N GLY A 55 17.29 10.96 -17.35
CA GLY A 55 16.73 10.00 -18.31
C GLY A 55 15.21 10.06 -18.34
N ILE A 56 14.55 10.02 -17.20
CA ILE A 56 13.09 10.12 -17.12
C ILE A 56 12.57 11.43 -17.69
N LEU A 57 13.23 12.55 -17.38
CA LEU A 57 12.86 13.87 -17.91
C LEU A 57 13.08 14.01 -19.42
N THR A 58 14.01 13.24 -20.00
CA THR A 58 14.28 13.22 -21.44
C THR A 58 13.21 12.42 -22.18
N GLU A 59 12.77 11.30 -21.62
CA GLU A 59 11.76 10.42 -22.22
C GLU A 59 10.33 10.89 -21.91
N GLY A 60 10.15 11.68 -20.85
CA GLY A 60 8.86 12.02 -20.25
C GLY A 60 8.31 10.91 -19.35
N ILE A 61 7.49 11.27 -18.36
CA ILE A 61 6.82 10.29 -17.52
C ILE A 61 5.68 9.63 -18.32
N PRO A 62 5.65 8.28 -18.42
CA PRO A 62 4.59 7.60 -19.16
C PRO A 62 3.19 7.92 -18.60
N GLN A 63 2.28 8.36 -19.46
CA GLN A 63 0.91 8.77 -19.08
C GLN A 63 0.13 7.63 -18.39
N GLU A 64 0.35 6.39 -18.81
CA GLU A 64 -0.26 5.20 -18.19
C GLU A 64 0.15 5.03 -16.72
N LEU A 65 1.42 5.32 -16.39
CA LEU A 65 1.91 5.24 -15.01
C LEU A 65 1.37 6.38 -14.15
N LEU A 66 1.25 7.59 -14.71
CA LEU A 66 0.62 8.71 -14.02
C LEU A 66 -0.85 8.41 -13.72
N LEU A 67 -1.59 7.91 -14.71
CA LEU A 67 -2.99 7.54 -14.54
C LEU A 67 -3.15 6.43 -13.50
N ALA A 68 -2.34 5.37 -13.58
CA ALA A 68 -2.36 4.28 -12.61
C ALA A 68 -2.08 4.78 -11.20
N SER A 69 -1.09 5.67 -11.02
CA SER A 69 -0.75 6.24 -9.72
C SER A 69 -1.85 7.13 -9.17
N LEU A 70 -2.49 7.96 -10.01
CA LEU A 70 -3.61 8.81 -9.60
C LEU A 70 -4.83 7.99 -9.21
N ASN A 71 -5.19 6.98 -9.99
CA ASN A 71 -6.34 6.12 -9.67
C ASN A 71 -6.10 5.36 -8.36
N SER A 72 -4.90 4.81 -8.17
CA SER A 72 -4.53 4.12 -6.93
C SER A 72 -4.59 5.05 -5.71
N ALA A 73 -4.09 6.29 -5.83
CA ALA A 73 -4.12 7.26 -4.75
C ALA A 73 -5.55 7.74 -4.45
N GLU A 74 -6.37 7.98 -5.48
CA GLU A 74 -7.77 8.35 -5.33
C GLU A 74 -8.55 7.24 -4.63
N PHE A 75 -8.38 5.99 -5.06
CA PHE A 75 -8.99 4.84 -4.45
C PHE A 75 -8.60 4.74 -2.96
N ALA A 76 -7.31 4.80 -2.64
CA ALA A 76 -6.83 4.77 -1.25
C ALA A 76 -7.44 5.89 -0.40
N SER A 77 -7.67 7.06 -0.99
CA SER A 77 -8.32 8.19 -0.29
C SER A 77 -9.81 7.94 0.00
N LEU A 78 -10.50 7.17 -0.84
CA LEU A 78 -11.92 6.83 -0.68
C LEU A 78 -12.12 5.62 0.23
N GLU A 79 -11.30 4.59 0.08
CA GLU A 79 -11.36 3.38 0.89
C GLU A 79 -10.99 3.61 2.35
N ARG A 80 -10.11 4.58 2.61
CA ARG A 80 -9.60 4.88 3.95
C ARG A 80 -9.18 3.62 4.70
N PRO A 81 -8.27 2.81 4.12
CA PRO A 81 -7.83 1.59 4.76
C PRO A 81 -7.14 1.92 6.08
N GLY A 82 -7.67 1.44 7.17
CA GLY A 82 -7.06 1.68 8.47
C GLY A 82 -7.89 1.16 9.63
N SER A 83 -7.25 1.07 10.79
CA SER A 83 -7.88 0.69 12.05
C SER A 83 -8.54 1.87 12.78
N LEU A 84 -8.41 3.10 12.25
CA LEU A 84 -8.95 4.31 12.87
C LEU A 84 -10.37 4.59 12.34
N PRO A 85 -11.29 5.03 13.20
CA PRO A 85 -12.60 5.50 12.80
C PRO A 85 -12.49 6.72 11.85
N ASP A 86 -13.40 6.80 10.85
CA ASP A 86 -13.40 7.87 9.84
C ASP A 86 -13.32 9.28 10.43
N GLY A 87 -14.08 9.55 11.49
CA GLY A 87 -14.04 10.86 12.15
C GLY A 87 -12.69 11.22 12.78
N VAL A 88 -11.90 10.22 13.18
CA VAL A 88 -10.52 10.44 13.67
C VAL A 88 -9.59 10.76 12.50
N LEU A 89 -9.72 10.04 11.39
CA LEU A 89 -8.96 10.34 10.18
C LEU A 89 -9.29 11.73 9.62
N ASP A 90 -10.57 12.10 9.58
CA ASP A 90 -10.99 13.44 9.17
C ASP A 90 -10.43 14.54 10.08
N ALA A 91 -10.40 14.29 11.40
CA ALA A 91 -9.80 15.23 12.35
C ALA A 91 -8.28 15.37 12.15
N ILE A 92 -7.56 14.27 11.87
CA ILE A 92 -6.12 14.29 11.55
C ILE A 92 -5.89 15.05 10.25
N ASN A 93 -6.64 14.79 9.20
CA ASN A 93 -6.54 15.45 7.91
C ASN A 93 -6.84 16.96 8.03
N ALA A 94 -7.88 17.33 8.79
CA ALA A 94 -8.19 18.73 9.05
C ALA A 94 -7.07 19.43 9.82
N ALA A 95 -6.51 18.79 10.85
CA ALA A 95 -5.40 19.33 11.63
C ALA A 95 -4.14 19.51 10.78
N THR A 96 -3.79 18.53 9.94
CA THR A 96 -2.65 18.59 9.02
C THR A 96 -2.82 19.72 8.02
N GLY A 97 -3.96 19.81 7.36
CA GLY A 97 -4.27 20.91 6.45
C GLY A 97 -4.15 22.28 7.13
N TRP A 98 -4.73 22.40 8.32
CA TRP A 98 -4.70 23.63 9.08
C TRP A 98 -3.29 24.07 9.52
N LEU A 99 -2.52 23.13 10.06
CA LEU A 99 -1.16 23.41 10.54
C LEU A 99 -0.23 23.89 9.43
N HIS A 100 -0.34 23.33 8.23
CA HIS A 100 0.61 23.60 7.16
C HIS A 100 0.15 24.70 6.19
N THR A 101 -1.16 24.85 5.99
CA THR A 101 -1.69 25.80 4.99
C THR A 101 -2.65 26.86 5.55
N GLY A 102 -3.11 26.67 6.78
CA GLY A 102 -4.16 27.49 7.38
C GLY A 102 -5.59 27.09 6.96
N ASP A 103 -5.74 26.12 6.05
CA ASP A 103 -7.05 25.64 5.59
C ASP A 103 -7.33 24.22 6.14
N PRO A 104 -8.24 24.08 7.12
CA PRO A 104 -8.59 22.78 7.68
C PRO A 104 -9.40 21.91 6.71
N THR A 105 -9.88 22.44 5.60
CA THR A 105 -10.73 21.72 4.65
C THR A 105 -9.98 21.14 3.46
N LEU A 106 -8.72 21.53 3.28
CA LEU A 106 -7.91 21.18 2.11
C LEU A 106 -7.87 19.66 1.85
N LEU A 107 -7.59 18.86 2.88
CA LEU A 107 -7.48 17.42 2.77
C LEU A 107 -8.82 16.68 2.95
N LEU A 108 -9.92 17.39 3.17
CA LEU A 108 -11.27 16.81 3.24
C LEU A 108 -11.98 16.80 1.86
N HIS A 109 -11.47 17.53 0.89
CA HIS A 109 -12.06 17.66 -0.46
C HIS A 109 -11.19 17.04 -1.55
N THR A 110 -10.76 15.78 -1.33
CA THR A 110 -9.82 15.05 -2.21
C THR A 110 -10.33 14.92 -3.65
N ASN A 111 -11.65 14.80 -3.88
CA ASN A 111 -12.20 14.67 -5.24
C ASN A 111 -11.83 15.84 -6.16
N ARG A 112 -11.84 17.08 -5.64
CA ARG A 112 -11.43 18.26 -6.42
C ARG A 112 -9.94 18.25 -6.72
N LEU A 113 -9.14 17.75 -5.78
CA LEU A 113 -7.70 17.61 -5.94
C LEU A 113 -7.39 16.63 -7.07
N PHE A 114 -7.98 15.44 -7.05
CA PHE A 114 -7.75 14.43 -8.10
C PHE A 114 -8.22 14.89 -9.47
N ALA A 115 -9.34 15.58 -9.58
CA ALA A 115 -9.79 16.20 -10.83
C ALA A 115 -8.76 17.19 -11.38
N SER A 116 -8.24 18.08 -10.54
CA SER A 116 -7.20 19.05 -10.91
C SER A 116 -5.89 18.36 -11.32
N LEU A 117 -5.48 17.28 -10.63
CA LEU A 117 -4.28 16.52 -10.99
C LEU A 117 -4.42 15.82 -12.34
N ARG A 118 -5.62 15.33 -12.69
CA ARG A 118 -5.89 14.75 -14.02
C ARG A 118 -5.76 15.78 -15.14
N GLU A 119 -6.25 16.99 -14.93
CA GLU A 119 -6.07 18.09 -15.91
C GLU A 119 -4.58 18.39 -16.11
N LYS A 120 -3.80 18.45 -15.04
CA LYS A 120 -2.35 18.70 -15.07
C LYS A 120 -1.52 17.60 -15.73
N MET A 121 -2.04 16.37 -15.82
CA MET A 121 -1.34 15.30 -16.54
C MET A 121 -1.08 15.64 -18.01
N ALA A 122 -2.01 16.31 -18.68
CA ALA A 122 -1.90 16.67 -20.09
C ALA A 122 -0.88 17.79 -20.35
N ASP A 123 -0.59 18.61 -19.36
CA ASP A 123 0.20 19.84 -19.50
C ASP A 123 1.69 19.66 -19.17
N GLY A 124 2.16 18.42 -18.91
CA GLY A 124 3.56 18.17 -18.55
C GLY A 124 3.95 18.68 -17.16
N TRP A 125 2.99 19.03 -16.33
CA TRP A 125 3.21 19.56 -14.99
C TRP A 125 4.00 18.60 -14.08
N PHE A 126 3.77 17.30 -14.23
CA PHE A 126 4.49 16.28 -13.43
C PHE A 126 5.98 16.19 -13.79
N ASP A 127 6.33 16.39 -15.07
CA ASP A 127 7.74 16.44 -15.47
C ASP A 127 8.42 17.71 -14.92
N GLU A 128 7.70 18.82 -14.86
CA GLU A 128 8.20 20.07 -14.28
C GLU A 128 8.35 19.95 -12.77
N LEU A 129 7.39 19.36 -12.08
CA LEU A 129 7.49 19.05 -10.65
C LEU A 129 8.68 18.13 -10.35
N LEU A 130 8.89 17.09 -11.14
CA LEU A 130 10.05 16.20 -10.98
C LEU A 130 11.36 16.98 -11.13
N ARG A 131 11.45 17.87 -12.11
CA ARG A 131 12.62 18.74 -12.31
C ARG A 131 12.87 19.65 -11.12
N GLU A 132 11.83 20.26 -10.58
CA GLU A 132 11.92 21.13 -9.41
C GLU A 132 12.35 20.38 -8.16
N LEU A 133 11.80 19.19 -7.91
CA LEU A 133 12.15 18.35 -6.76
C LEU A 133 13.63 17.95 -6.74
N PHE A 134 14.22 17.71 -7.90
CA PHE A 134 15.62 17.29 -8.01
C PHE A 134 16.60 18.41 -8.38
N ALA A 135 16.12 19.67 -8.49
CA ALA A 135 16.99 20.83 -8.76
C ALA A 135 17.94 21.14 -7.59
N PRO A 136 17.52 21.09 -6.30
CA PRO A 136 18.42 21.32 -5.18
C PRO A 136 19.48 20.23 -5.04
N ALA A 137 20.61 20.57 -4.44
CA ALA A 137 21.60 19.57 -4.05
C ALA A 137 21.06 18.69 -2.93
N PRO A 138 21.15 17.36 -3.03
CA PRO A 138 20.67 16.47 -1.98
C PRO A 138 21.55 16.55 -0.73
N VAL A 139 20.95 16.37 0.42
CA VAL A 139 21.66 16.05 1.66
C VAL A 139 21.86 14.53 1.69
N GLN A 140 23.12 14.10 1.87
CA GLN A 140 23.45 12.69 1.94
C GLN A 140 23.85 12.32 3.37
N VAL A 141 23.18 11.29 3.90
CA VAL A 141 23.50 10.70 5.21
C VAL A 141 23.91 9.26 4.99
N VAL A 142 25.02 8.86 5.61
CA VAL A 142 25.51 7.47 5.54
C VAL A 142 25.40 6.85 6.92
N GLN A 143 24.59 5.79 7.02
CA GLN A 143 24.48 5.01 8.24
C GLN A 143 25.38 3.77 8.13
N VAL A 144 26.38 3.71 9.00
CA VAL A 144 27.31 2.58 9.07
C VAL A 144 26.92 1.69 10.26
N PRO A 145 26.67 0.39 10.04
CA PRO A 145 26.39 -0.51 11.16
C PRO A 145 27.64 -0.63 12.05
N THR A 146 27.46 -0.40 13.34
CA THR A 146 28.50 -0.62 14.35
C THR A 146 28.18 -1.88 15.15
N LEU A 147 29.21 -2.64 15.49
CA LEU A 147 29.01 -3.73 16.44
C LEU A 147 28.56 -3.14 17.77
N PRO A 148 27.53 -3.74 18.42
CA PRO A 148 27.13 -3.30 19.75
C PRO A 148 28.32 -3.37 20.70
N LYS A 149 28.56 -2.29 21.45
CA LYS A 149 29.56 -2.28 22.51
C LYS A 149 29.21 -3.38 23.48
N LYS A 150 30.16 -4.24 23.80
CA LYS A 150 29.99 -5.43 24.62
C LYS A 150 29.44 -5.14 26.03
N ASP A 151 29.45 -3.88 26.45
CA ASP A 151 29.07 -3.41 27.79
C ASP A 151 27.70 -2.69 27.85
N GLU A 152 27.04 -2.45 26.73
CA GLU A 152 25.65 -2.05 26.74
C GLU A 152 24.79 -3.30 26.82
N ALA A 153 24.78 -3.96 27.97
CA ALA A 153 23.68 -4.85 28.32
C ALA A 153 22.42 -4.00 28.22
N ALA A 154 21.57 -4.30 27.22
CA ALA A 154 20.25 -3.68 27.13
C ALA A 154 19.64 -3.76 28.52
N GLU A 155 19.30 -2.62 29.14
CA GLU A 155 18.57 -2.66 30.40
C GLU A 155 17.40 -3.61 30.19
N PRO A 156 17.25 -4.63 31.04
CA PRO A 156 16.16 -5.57 30.87
C PRO A 156 14.88 -4.76 30.86
N VAL A 157 14.14 -4.88 29.75
CA VAL A 157 12.81 -4.29 29.65
C VAL A 157 12.06 -4.75 30.88
N ARG A 158 11.78 -3.83 31.80
CA ARG A 158 10.99 -4.13 32.99
C ARG A 158 9.63 -4.63 32.52
N THR A 159 9.47 -5.94 32.54
CA THR A 159 8.20 -6.63 32.26
C THR A 159 7.30 -6.73 33.49
N ASP A 160 7.68 -6.12 34.58
CA ASP A 160 6.96 -6.09 35.86
C ASP A 160 5.86 -5.00 35.92
N GLY A 161 5.68 -4.25 34.85
CA GLY A 161 4.51 -3.42 34.68
C GLY A 161 3.25 -4.29 34.56
N LYS A 162 2.59 -4.57 35.69
CA LYS A 162 1.23 -5.11 35.63
C LYS A 162 0.39 -4.12 34.84
N LEU A 163 -0.10 -4.54 33.68
CA LEU A 163 -1.13 -3.82 32.96
C LEU A 163 -2.38 -3.83 33.86
N VAL A 164 -2.54 -2.80 34.67
CA VAL A 164 -3.73 -2.63 35.51
C VAL A 164 -4.79 -2.02 34.57
N LEU A 165 -5.53 -2.89 33.89
CA LEU A 165 -6.80 -2.48 33.31
C LEU A 165 -7.76 -2.26 34.47
N GLU A 166 -8.21 -1.03 34.69
CA GLU A 166 -9.22 -0.74 35.72
C GLU A 166 -10.49 -1.59 35.52
N HIS A 167 -10.81 -1.91 34.27
CA HIS A 167 -11.89 -2.80 33.89
C HIS A 167 -11.40 -3.76 32.79
N PRO A 168 -10.93 -4.98 33.15
CA PRO A 168 -10.61 -5.99 32.14
C PRO A 168 -11.87 -6.36 31.37
N LEU A 169 -11.77 -6.35 30.04
CA LEU A 169 -12.87 -6.77 29.17
C LEU A 169 -13.26 -8.23 29.48
N THR A 170 -14.53 -8.47 29.64
CA THR A 170 -15.13 -9.78 29.87
C THR A 170 -16.01 -10.18 28.69
N ALA A 171 -16.41 -11.45 28.59
CA ALA A 171 -17.35 -11.89 27.57
C ALA A 171 -18.72 -11.16 27.63
N ALA A 172 -19.08 -10.59 28.81
CA ALA A 172 -20.30 -9.80 28.97
C ALA A 172 -20.25 -8.43 28.30
N ASP A 173 -19.02 -7.90 28.09
CA ASP A 173 -18.81 -6.61 27.41
C ASP A 173 -18.91 -6.73 25.89
N LEU A 174 -18.89 -7.96 25.37
CA LEU A 174 -19.07 -8.27 23.97
C LEU A 174 -20.56 -8.20 23.58
N GLY A 175 -21.33 -7.30 23.79
CA GLY A 175 -22.74 -7.21 23.44
C GLY A 175 -23.32 -8.35 22.58
N GLU A 176 -24.58 -8.53 22.48
CA GLU A 176 -25.16 -9.51 21.55
C GLU A 176 -24.74 -9.13 20.13
N GLY A 177 -23.83 -9.91 19.51
CA GLY A 177 -23.42 -9.72 18.13
C GLY A 177 -24.63 -9.76 17.18
N SER A 178 -24.57 -9.04 16.09
CA SER A 178 -25.60 -9.08 15.05
C SER A 178 -25.89 -10.53 14.65
N LYS A 179 -27.11 -10.97 14.89
CA LYS A 179 -27.54 -12.35 14.58
C LYS A 179 -27.91 -12.56 13.11
N SER A 180 -27.99 -11.49 12.32
CA SER A 180 -28.34 -11.57 10.91
C SER A 180 -27.11 -11.32 10.03
N ALA A 181 -26.77 -12.31 9.20
CA ALA A 181 -25.93 -12.03 8.05
C ALA A 181 -26.66 -11.02 7.14
N PRO A 182 -25.98 -10.06 6.54
CA PRO A 182 -26.60 -9.19 5.54
C PRO A 182 -27.22 -10.08 4.46
N GLY A 183 -28.52 -9.87 4.17
CA GLY A 183 -29.23 -10.60 3.13
C GLY A 183 -28.66 -10.20 1.77
N GLY A 184 -28.15 -11.19 1.01
CA GLY A 184 -27.74 -10.99 -0.37
C GLY A 184 -28.92 -11.27 -1.32
N GLN A 185 -28.99 -10.52 -2.41
CA GLN A 185 -29.85 -10.83 -3.54
C GLN A 185 -29.08 -11.70 -4.54
N GLU A 186 -29.60 -12.85 -4.91
CA GLU A 186 -29.02 -13.66 -5.97
C GLU A 186 -29.16 -12.93 -7.31
N LEU A 187 -28.01 -12.66 -7.97
CA LEU A 187 -27.98 -12.02 -9.29
C LEU A 187 -27.98 -13.05 -10.43
N LEU A 188 -27.14 -14.08 -10.27
CA LEU A 188 -26.91 -15.17 -11.21
C LEU A 188 -26.60 -16.42 -10.39
N ALA A 189 -26.68 -17.60 -11.00
CA ALA A 189 -26.34 -18.86 -10.33
C ALA A 189 -24.95 -18.79 -9.69
N GLY A 190 -24.90 -18.82 -8.36
CA GLY A 190 -23.67 -18.75 -7.58
C GLY A 190 -23.11 -17.34 -7.31
N ALA A 191 -23.78 -16.27 -7.79
CA ALA A 191 -23.38 -14.90 -7.49
C ALA A 191 -24.40 -14.22 -6.57
N GLN A 192 -23.93 -13.53 -5.55
CA GLN A 192 -24.74 -12.75 -4.62
C GLN A 192 -24.36 -11.28 -4.66
N LEU A 193 -25.36 -10.39 -4.74
CA LEU A 193 -25.19 -8.96 -4.58
C LEU A 193 -25.51 -8.58 -3.14
N LEU A 194 -24.51 -7.99 -2.47
CA LEU A 194 -24.67 -7.39 -1.15
C LEU A 194 -24.63 -5.87 -1.31
N HIS A 195 -25.69 -5.19 -0.89
CA HIS A 195 -25.68 -3.74 -0.83
C HIS A 195 -24.97 -3.29 0.44
N HIS A 196 -23.84 -2.59 0.25
CA HIS A 196 -23.08 -1.98 1.32
C HIS A 196 -22.98 -0.47 1.06
N PRO A 197 -23.16 0.40 2.06
CA PRO A 197 -22.91 1.83 1.89
C PRO A 197 -21.42 2.02 1.61
N SER A 198 -21.10 2.36 0.38
CA SER A 198 -19.74 2.64 -0.07
C SER A 198 -19.71 3.99 -0.77
N ALA A 199 -18.55 4.60 -0.85
CA ALA A 199 -18.34 5.90 -1.50
C ALA A 199 -18.34 5.81 -3.04
N GLY A 200 -19.08 4.83 -3.62
CA GLY A 200 -19.15 4.58 -5.05
C GLY A 200 -18.27 3.41 -5.52
N SER A 201 -17.63 2.71 -4.59
CA SER A 201 -16.77 1.56 -4.93
C SER A 201 -17.57 0.27 -5.11
N LEU A 202 -17.14 -0.55 -6.07
CA LEU A 202 -17.65 -1.89 -6.32
C LEU A 202 -16.62 -2.92 -5.85
N TYR A 203 -17.07 -3.90 -5.07
CA TYR A 203 -16.25 -5.01 -4.60
C TYR A 203 -16.67 -6.30 -5.26
N LEU A 204 -15.72 -7.03 -5.85
CA LEU A 204 -15.91 -8.32 -6.48
C LEU A 204 -15.05 -9.36 -5.76
N ASN A 205 -15.69 -10.35 -5.16
CA ASN A 205 -15.00 -11.45 -4.49
C ASN A 205 -15.30 -12.75 -5.21
N PHE A 206 -14.25 -13.44 -5.65
CA PHE A 206 -14.33 -14.75 -6.28
C PHE A 206 -13.79 -15.80 -5.32
N TYR A 207 -14.58 -16.84 -5.07
CA TYR A 207 -14.23 -17.91 -4.15
C TYR A 207 -14.07 -19.23 -4.90
N TYR A 208 -12.87 -19.77 -4.90
CA TYR A 208 -12.55 -21.05 -5.51
C TYR A 208 -12.44 -22.12 -4.42
N ASP A 209 -13.23 -23.19 -4.53
CA ASP A 209 -13.22 -24.28 -3.55
C ASP A 209 -11.94 -25.11 -3.67
N LEU A 210 -11.27 -25.30 -2.54
CA LEU A 210 -10.04 -26.10 -2.44
C LEU A 210 -10.27 -27.48 -1.79
N GLY A 211 -11.50 -27.93 -1.67
CA GLY A 211 -11.83 -29.21 -1.05
C GLY A 211 -11.20 -30.44 -1.70
N SER A 212 -10.74 -30.33 -2.96
CA SER A 212 -10.00 -31.39 -3.66
C SER A 212 -8.48 -31.30 -3.48
N VAL A 213 -7.96 -30.23 -2.89
CA VAL A 213 -6.53 -30.01 -2.67
C VAL A 213 -6.12 -30.73 -1.39
N LYS A 214 -4.99 -31.45 -1.45
CA LYS A 214 -4.48 -32.17 -0.29
C LYS A 214 -3.89 -31.21 0.74
N PRO A 215 -3.99 -31.50 2.05
CA PRO A 215 -3.44 -30.65 3.09
C PRO A 215 -1.93 -30.37 2.93
N GLU A 216 -1.17 -31.36 2.44
CA GLU A 216 0.27 -31.23 2.17
C GLU A 216 0.61 -30.21 1.07
N ASP A 217 -0.34 -29.92 0.17
CA ASP A 217 -0.18 -28.99 -0.94
C ASP A 217 -0.61 -27.54 -0.58
N MET A 218 -1.33 -27.35 0.53
CA MET A 218 -1.82 -26.03 0.97
C MET A 218 -0.70 -24.99 1.16
N PRO A 219 0.46 -25.32 1.76
CA PRO A 219 1.56 -24.35 1.89
C PRO A 219 2.12 -23.86 0.56
N TYR A 220 2.04 -24.65 -0.50
CA TYR A 220 2.46 -24.22 -1.84
C TYR A 220 1.45 -23.28 -2.48
N LEU A 221 0.15 -23.43 -2.18
CA LEU A 221 -0.86 -22.47 -2.62
C LEU A 221 -0.73 -21.13 -1.88
N ASP A 222 -0.42 -21.17 -0.60
CA ASP A 222 -0.15 -19.97 0.19
C ASP A 222 1.05 -19.21 -0.39
N LEU A 223 2.17 -19.91 -0.63
CA LEU A 223 3.32 -19.33 -1.30
C LEU A 223 2.99 -18.80 -2.70
N LEU A 224 2.12 -19.49 -3.45
CA LEU A 224 1.68 -19.02 -4.76
C LEU A 224 0.94 -17.70 -4.66
N THR A 225 0.09 -17.50 -3.64
CA THR A 225 -0.62 -16.22 -3.46
C THR A 225 0.34 -15.06 -3.21
N ASP A 226 1.44 -15.30 -2.50
CA ASP A 226 2.46 -14.29 -2.21
C ASP A 226 3.25 -13.86 -3.45
N VAL A 227 3.49 -14.78 -4.39
CA VAL A 227 4.32 -14.51 -5.57
C VAL A 227 3.52 -14.24 -6.85
N LEU A 228 2.21 -14.46 -6.84
CA LEU A 228 1.37 -14.41 -8.04
C LEU A 228 1.46 -13.06 -8.77
N ASP A 229 1.54 -11.98 -8.02
CA ASP A 229 1.60 -10.62 -8.55
C ASP A 229 2.97 -10.23 -9.12
N GLU A 230 3.99 -11.03 -8.83
CA GLU A 230 5.36 -10.85 -9.31
C GLU A 230 5.70 -11.76 -10.50
N LEU A 231 4.73 -12.56 -10.97
CA LEU A 231 4.94 -13.50 -12.07
C LEU A 231 4.50 -12.90 -13.42
N ASP A 232 5.33 -13.15 -14.42
CA ASP A 232 4.97 -12.85 -15.81
C ASP A 232 3.87 -13.79 -16.30
N SER A 233 2.95 -13.27 -17.09
CA SER A 233 1.97 -14.06 -17.84
C SER A 233 2.44 -14.28 -19.28
N PRO A 234 1.81 -15.16 -20.07
CA PRO A 234 2.16 -15.35 -21.47
C PRO A 234 1.99 -14.08 -22.36
N LYS A 235 1.23 -13.10 -21.89
CA LYS A 235 0.92 -11.88 -22.66
C LYS A 235 1.51 -10.61 -22.06
N HIS A 236 1.78 -10.58 -20.76
CA HIS A 236 2.21 -9.40 -20.05
C HIS A 236 3.26 -9.75 -19.01
N THR A 237 4.25 -8.89 -18.86
CA THR A 237 5.16 -8.96 -17.72
C THR A 237 4.44 -8.61 -16.43
N ALA A 238 4.95 -9.03 -15.28
CA ALA A 238 4.43 -8.66 -13.95
C ALA A 238 4.28 -7.14 -13.82
N ARG A 239 5.26 -6.38 -14.29
CA ARG A 239 5.21 -4.91 -14.30
C ARG A 239 4.03 -4.35 -15.10
N GLN A 240 3.79 -4.90 -16.30
CA GLN A 240 2.65 -4.48 -17.13
C GLN A 240 1.31 -4.85 -16.46
N LEU A 241 1.21 -6.06 -15.87
CA LEU A 241 0.02 -6.48 -15.14
C LEU A 241 -0.25 -5.56 -13.95
N ASN A 242 0.76 -5.21 -13.18
CA ASN A 242 0.62 -4.31 -12.04
C ASN A 242 0.20 -2.89 -12.47
N THR A 243 0.72 -2.40 -13.60
CA THR A 243 0.24 -1.11 -14.17
C THR A 243 -1.21 -1.18 -14.58
N LEU A 244 -1.64 -2.25 -15.28
CA LEU A 244 -3.03 -2.45 -15.67
C LEU A 244 -3.95 -2.56 -14.45
N ARG A 245 -3.57 -3.31 -13.42
CA ARG A 245 -4.32 -3.40 -12.17
C ARG A 245 -4.49 -2.02 -11.53
N SER A 246 -3.42 -1.29 -11.33
CA SER A 246 -3.47 0.06 -10.73
C SER A 246 -4.25 1.07 -11.59
N THR A 247 -4.39 0.84 -12.90
CA THR A 247 -5.18 1.69 -13.78
C THR A 247 -6.67 1.44 -13.65
N TRP A 248 -7.08 0.16 -13.51
CA TRP A 248 -8.49 -0.23 -13.59
C TRP A 248 -9.08 -0.70 -12.26
N LEU A 249 -8.23 -1.14 -11.32
CA LEU A 249 -8.64 -1.64 -10.02
C LEU A 249 -8.11 -0.69 -8.93
N GLY A 250 -8.90 -0.50 -7.90
CA GLY A 250 -8.44 0.20 -6.71
C GLY A 250 -7.54 -0.69 -5.87
N ASP A 251 -7.97 -1.94 -5.66
CA ASP A 251 -7.18 -2.98 -5.00
C ASP A 251 -7.42 -4.33 -5.68
N SER A 252 -6.43 -5.19 -5.63
CA SER A 252 -6.56 -6.60 -6.00
C SER A 252 -5.72 -7.46 -5.06
N ARG A 253 -6.34 -8.45 -4.45
CA ARG A 253 -5.69 -9.32 -3.49
C ARG A 253 -6.11 -10.76 -3.71
N THR A 254 -5.13 -11.66 -3.75
CA THR A 254 -5.34 -13.10 -3.75
C THR A 254 -4.88 -13.65 -2.39
N GLN A 255 -5.72 -14.45 -1.75
CA GLN A 255 -5.41 -15.00 -0.43
C GLN A 255 -5.99 -16.39 -0.25
N LEU A 256 -5.39 -17.16 0.64
CA LEU A 256 -5.90 -18.44 1.09
C LEU A 256 -6.74 -18.24 2.36
N ASP A 257 -8.02 -18.56 2.31
CA ASP A 257 -8.94 -18.46 3.43
C ASP A 257 -9.34 -19.85 3.94
N ILE A 258 -9.39 -20.00 5.26
CA ILE A 258 -9.93 -21.19 5.91
C ILE A 258 -11.17 -20.78 6.71
N TRP A 259 -12.29 -21.27 6.26
CA TRP A 259 -13.59 -20.97 6.86
C TRP A 259 -14.04 -22.13 7.73
N THR A 260 -14.37 -21.84 8.96
CA THR A 260 -14.89 -22.84 9.92
C THR A 260 -16.37 -22.58 10.17
N GLY A 261 -17.16 -23.65 10.31
CA GLY A 261 -18.54 -23.54 10.75
C GLY A 261 -18.64 -23.04 12.19
N ARG A 262 -19.78 -22.41 12.53
CA ARG A 262 -20.02 -21.87 13.89
C ARG A 262 -20.25 -22.95 14.96
N GLN A 263 -20.49 -24.20 14.56
CA GLN A 263 -20.72 -25.32 15.47
C GLN A 263 -19.41 -26.06 15.74
N GLU A 264 -19.23 -26.52 16.96
CA GLU A 264 -18.10 -27.37 17.31
C GLU A 264 -18.09 -28.63 16.46
N GLY A 265 -16.94 -28.98 15.87
CA GLY A 265 -16.80 -30.10 14.97
C GLY A 265 -17.27 -29.86 13.52
N ALA A 266 -17.71 -28.64 13.20
CA ALA A 266 -18.03 -28.31 11.81
C ALA A 266 -16.79 -28.42 10.89
N PRO A 267 -16.96 -28.91 9.65
CA PRO A 267 -15.81 -29.02 8.74
C PRO A 267 -15.22 -27.65 8.40
N CYS A 268 -13.91 -27.65 8.25
CA CYS A 268 -13.21 -26.49 7.69
C CYS A 268 -13.30 -26.54 6.15
N HIS A 269 -13.48 -25.37 5.56
CA HIS A 269 -13.50 -25.18 4.11
C HIS A 269 -12.38 -24.24 3.70
N ALA A 270 -11.40 -24.76 2.99
CA ALA A 270 -10.36 -23.93 2.40
C ALA A 270 -10.84 -23.36 1.06
N LYS A 271 -10.57 -22.07 0.84
CA LYS A 271 -10.91 -21.37 -0.40
C LYS A 271 -9.76 -20.48 -0.82
N LEU A 272 -9.48 -20.47 -2.11
CA LEU A 272 -8.69 -19.40 -2.70
C LEU A 272 -9.65 -18.25 -3.02
N THR A 273 -9.37 -17.09 -2.48
CA THR A 273 -10.20 -15.90 -2.64
C THR A 273 -9.45 -14.86 -3.46
N LEU A 274 -10.07 -14.40 -4.55
CA LEU A 274 -9.63 -13.25 -5.30
C LEU A 274 -10.57 -12.08 -5.00
N CYS A 275 -10.06 -11.07 -4.33
CA CYS A 275 -10.78 -9.84 -4.01
C CYS A 275 -10.33 -8.73 -4.95
N LEU A 276 -11.29 -8.08 -5.60
CA LEU A 276 -11.07 -6.93 -6.48
C LEU A 276 -11.96 -5.78 -6.01
N SER A 277 -11.43 -4.57 -6.09
CA SER A 277 -12.22 -3.35 -5.88
C SER A 277 -12.03 -2.38 -7.04
N LEU A 278 -13.09 -1.67 -7.38
CA LEU A 278 -13.15 -0.75 -8.52
C LEU A 278 -13.81 0.56 -8.07
N LEU A 279 -13.42 1.67 -8.70
CA LEU A 279 -14.09 2.97 -8.58
C LEU A 279 -15.30 3.05 -9.50
#